data_7c64bf534c11fb001418cbbf360dfe91
#
_entry.id   7c64bf534c11fb001418cbbf360dfe91
#
_cell.length_a   1.000
_cell.length_b   1.000
_cell.length_c   1.000
_cell.angle_alpha   90.00
_cell.angle_beta   90.00
_cell.angle_gamma   90.00
#
_symmetry.space_group_name_H-M   'P 1'
#
loop_
_entity.id
_entity.type
_entity.pdbx_description
1 polymer ?
#
loop_
_entity_poly.entity_id
_entity_poly.type
_entity_poly.pdbx_seq_one_letter_code
_entity_poly.pdbx_strand_id
1 'polypeptide(L)'
;MFQFIQQQQDLAVLLTQMEQCSIYALDTEFIKVDTLYPKLGVCQINLNGQVSLLDGTALDLVKFWQKIFDAQQNIFHACGEDIDLIYHYADQKPLGNVFDTQVAMAFLGHGLQVSYQNALKTRLNIDIEKDQTRSDWLARPLTQEQMSYA
;
A
#
# COMPACT_ATOMS: atom_id res chain seq x y z
N MET A 1 -14.98 -1.57 -6.00
CA MET A 1 -14.43 -1.67 -7.38
C MET A 1 -13.09 -0.98 -7.34
N PHE A 2 -12.05 -1.59 -7.86
CA PHE A 2 -10.69 -1.02 -7.93
C PHE A 2 -10.28 -0.81 -9.39
N GLN A 3 -9.28 0.04 -9.61
CA GLN A 3 -8.64 0.26 -10.90
C GLN A 3 -7.20 -0.28 -10.85
N PHE A 4 -6.80 -1.08 -11.84
CA PHE A 4 -5.40 -1.50 -12.00
C PHE A 4 -4.71 -0.61 -13.02
N ILE A 5 -3.68 0.12 -12.59
CA ILE A 5 -2.96 1.13 -13.36
C ILE A 5 -1.61 0.55 -13.80
N GLN A 6 -1.44 0.41 -15.12
CA GLN A 6 -0.23 -0.09 -15.78
C GLN A 6 0.36 0.90 -16.78
N GLN A 7 -0.35 2.00 -17.07
CA GLN A 7 0.07 2.99 -18.04
C GLN A 7 0.37 4.31 -17.35
N GLN A 8 1.45 4.98 -17.78
CA GLN A 8 1.90 6.24 -17.18
C GLN A 8 0.86 7.36 -17.31
N GLN A 9 0.06 7.35 -18.38
CA GLN A 9 -1.04 8.30 -18.57
C GLN A 9 -2.16 8.13 -17.52
N ASP A 10 -2.47 6.90 -17.10
CA ASP A 10 -3.48 6.65 -16.08
C ASP A 10 -2.95 7.02 -14.70
N LEU A 11 -1.66 6.81 -14.46
CA LEU A 11 -0.99 7.31 -13.25
C LEU A 11 -1.08 8.85 -13.18
N ALA A 12 -0.93 9.56 -14.29
CA ALA A 12 -1.06 11.03 -14.31
C ALA A 12 -2.47 11.49 -13.88
N VAL A 13 -3.51 10.74 -14.25
CA VAL A 13 -4.88 11.01 -13.78
C VAL A 13 -4.98 10.81 -12.27
N LEU A 14 -4.45 9.71 -11.75
CA LEU A 14 -4.42 9.45 -10.30
C LEU A 14 -3.66 10.55 -9.55
N LEU A 15 -2.51 11.00 -10.04
CA LEU A 15 -1.73 12.08 -9.42
C LEU A 15 -2.53 13.39 -9.32
N THR A 16 -3.38 13.68 -10.32
CA THR A 16 -4.28 14.84 -10.27
C THR A 16 -5.39 14.64 -9.23
N GLN A 17 -5.92 13.44 -9.08
CA GLN A 17 -6.90 13.12 -8.03
C GLN A 17 -6.29 13.24 -6.63
N MET A 18 -5.02 12.83 -6.45
CA MET A 18 -4.30 12.96 -5.19
C MET A 18 -4.18 14.43 -4.73
N GLU A 19 -4.16 15.40 -5.64
CA GLU A 19 -4.14 16.84 -5.30
C GLU A 19 -5.41 17.30 -4.57
N GLN A 20 -6.50 16.58 -4.70
CA GLN A 20 -7.76 16.87 -4.02
C GLN A 20 -7.88 16.18 -2.65
N CYS A 21 -6.89 15.39 -2.27
CA CYS A 21 -6.86 14.63 -1.03
C CYS A 21 -5.59 14.98 -0.26
N SER A 22 -5.67 14.95 1.07
CA SER A 22 -4.51 15.20 1.94
C SER A 22 -4.14 13.96 2.78
N ILE A 23 -4.99 12.94 2.76
CA ILE A 23 -4.82 11.70 3.52
C ILE A 23 -4.96 10.53 2.55
N TYR A 24 -3.98 9.62 2.57
CA TYR A 24 -3.97 8.42 1.75
C TYR A 24 -3.91 7.18 2.64
N ALA A 25 -4.61 6.10 2.28
CA ALA A 25 -4.35 4.79 2.85
C ALA A 25 -3.58 3.95 1.82
N LEU A 26 -2.52 3.28 2.27
CA LEU A 26 -1.54 2.62 1.42
C LEU A 26 -1.25 1.21 1.91
N ASP A 27 -0.94 0.34 0.97
CA ASP A 27 -0.38 -0.99 1.21
C ASP A 27 0.56 -1.36 0.06
N THR A 28 1.54 -2.24 0.28
CA THR A 28 2.48 -2.65 -0.76
C THR A 28 2.66 -4.16 -0.80
N GLU A 29 2.71 -4.69 -2.03
CA GLU A 29 3.05 -6.08 -2.30
C GLU A 29 4.39 -6.15 -3.00
N PHE A 30 5.33 -6.93 -2.46
CA PHE A 30 6.71 -6.97 -2.94
C PHE A 30 7.35 -8.34 -2.76
N ILE A 31 8.49 -8.54 -3.40
CA ILE A 31 9.33 -9.72 -3.21
C ILE A 31 10.66 -9.31 -2.57
N LYS A 32 11.03 -10.03 -1.50
CA LYS A 32 12.29 -9.87 -0.75
C LYS A 32 13.01 -11.21 -0.61
N VAL A 33 13.02 -12.02 -1.67
CA VAL A 33 13.70 -13.33 -1.70
C VAL A 33 14.94 -13.19 -2.56
N ASP A 34 16.09 -13.59 -2.01
CA ASP A 34 17.40 -13.53 -2.70
C ASP A 34 17.80 -12.14 -3.22
N THR A 35 17.25 -11.08 -2.63
CA THR A 35 17.56 -9.69 -2.97
C THR A 35 17.95 -8.90 -1.74
N LEU A 36 18.93 -7.98 -1.90
CA LEU A 36 19.33 -7.08 -0.81
C LEU A 36 18.20 -6.09 -0.46
N TYR A 37 17.43 -5.66 -1.45
CA TYR A 37 16.32 -4.73 -1.32
C TYR A 37 15.03 -5.34 -1.84
N PRO A 38 13.87 -5.03 -1.24
CA PRO A 38 12.58 -5.49 -1.74
C PRO A 38 12.30 -4.94 -3.14
N LYS A 39 11.67 -5.76 -3.99
CA LYS A 39 11.20 -5.36 -5.32
C LYS A 39 9.70 -5.17 -5.29
N LEU A 40 9.26 -3.94 -5.51
CA LEU A 40 7.84 -3.59 -5.57
C LEU A 40 7.14 -4.33 -6.71
N GLY A 41 6.09 -5.06 -6.39
CA GLY A 41 5.16 -5.67 -7.33
C GLY A 41 3.94 -4.79 -7.55
N VAL A 42 3.22 -4.47 -6.47
CA VAL A 42 2.01 -3.65 -6.50
C VAL A 42 2.06 -2.64 -5.36
N CYS A 43 1.62 -1.41 -5.60
CA CYS A 43 1.30 -0.47 -4.56
C CYS A 43 -0.21 -0.19 -4.61
N GLN A 44 -0.90 -0.39 -3.52
CA GLN A 44 -2.30 -0.04 -3.35
C GLN A 44 -2.42 1.36 -2.74
N ILE A 45 -3.33 2.15 -3.28
CA ILE A 45 -3.71 3.43 -2.69
C ILE A 45 -5.23 3.56 -2.64
N ASN A 46 -5.74 4.04 -1.51
CA ASN A 46 -7.15 4.39 -1.34
C ASN A 46 -7.27 5.91 -1.15
N LEU A 47 -8.00 6.55 -2.05
CA LEU A 47 -8.36 7.97 -2.01
C LEU A 47 -9.86 8.08 -1.75
N ASN A 48 -10.26 8.41 -0.52
CA ASN A 48 -11.66 8.62 -0.15
C ASN A 48 -12.60 7.45 -0.56
N GLY A 49 -12.15 6.21 -0.44
CA GLY A 49 -12.91 5.02 -0.79
C GLY A 49 -12.74 4.53 -2.23
N GLN A 50 -11.99 5.24 -3.05
CA GLN A 50 -11.58 4.77 -4.38
C GLN A 50 -10.21 4.10 -4.30
N VAL A 51 -10.17 2.81 -4.60
CA VAL A 51 -8.96 1.99 -4.56
C VAL A 51 -8.31 1.93 -5.95
N SER A 52 -7.01 2.17 -6.01
CA SER A 52 -6.19 1.97 -7.19
C SER A 52 -5.00 1.06 -6.86
N LEU A 53 -4.73 0.09 -7.72
CA LEU A 53 -3.56 -0.77 -7.69
C LEU A 53 -2.58 -0.29 -8.75
N LEU A 54 -1.35 0.04 -8.35
CA LEU A 54 -0.30 0.54 -9.23
C LEU A 54 0.68 -0.60 -9.55
N ASP A 55 0.91 -0.85 -10.82
CA ASP A 55 1.91 -1.83 -11.25
C ASP A 55 3.34 -1.32 -11.00
N GLY A 56 3.97 -1.77 -9.91
CA GLY A 56 5.33 -1.38 -9.55
C GLY A 56 6.40 -1.83 -10.54
N THR A 57 6.08 -2.78 -11.44
CA THR A 57 7.01 -3.29 -12.45
C THR A 57 6.96 -2.49 -13.77
N ALA A 58 5.87 -1.76 -14.02
CA ALA A 58 5.63 -1.07 -15.29
C ALA A 58 5.67 0.46 -15.20
N LEU A 59 5.45 1.03 -13.99
CA LEU A 59 5.28 2.46 -13.81
C LEU A 59 6.56 3.14 -13.28
N ASP A 60 6.83 4.35 -13.77
CA ASP A 60 7.69 5.30 -13.06
C ASP A 60 6.89 5.97 -11.94
N LEU A 61 7.21 5.63 -10.70
CA LEU A 61 6.51 6.07 -9.50
C LEU A 61 7.17 7.27 -8.79
N VAL A 62 8.19 7.90 -9.37
CA VAL A 62 8.92 9.02 -8.71
C VAL A 62 7.96 10.13 -8.27
N LYS A 63 7.07 10.58 -9.15
CA LYS A 63 6.08 11.63 -8.82
C LYS A 63 5.03 11.15 -7.82
N PHE A 64 4.68 9.87 -7.84
CA PHE A 64 3.78 9.27 -6.86
C PHE A 64 4.41 9.32 -5.46
N TRP A 65 5.65 8.88 -5.31
CA TRP A 65 6.34 8.97 -4.02
C TRP A 65 6.46 10.41 -3.52
N GLN A 66 6.72 11.38 -4.38
CA GLN A 66 6.70 12.79 -3.99
C GLN A 66 5.36 13.20 -3.36
N LYS A 67 4.23 12.81 -3.97
CA LYS A 67 2.89 13.06 -3.40
C LYS A 67 2.68 12.39 -2.04
N ILE A 68 3.20 11.16 -1.85
CA ILE A 68 3.16 10.46 -0.56
C ILE A 68 3.91 11.24 0.52
N PHE A 69 5.07 11.81 0.20
CA PHE A 69 5.84 12.65 1.13
C PHE A 69 5.17 13.99 1.45
N ASP A 70 4.44 14.55 0.50
CA ASP A 70 3.73 15.84 0.64
C ASP A 70 2.35 15.69 1.32
N ALA A 71 1.87 14.48 1.52
CA ALA A 71 0.59 14.21 2.18
C ALA A 71 0.56 14.71 3.62
N GLN A 72 -0.60 15.13 4.10
CA GLN A 72 -0.82 15.43 5.51
C GLN A 72 -0.64 14.17 6.37
N GLN A 73 -1.14 13.03 5.88
CA GLN A 73 -1.00 11.74 6.57
C GLN A 73 -1.08 10.57 5.59
N ASN A 74 -0.24 9.58 5.81
CA ASN A 74 -0.32 8.26 5.16
C ASN A 74 -0.71 7.21 6.19
N ILE A 75 -1.77 6.47 5.90
CA ILE A 75 -2.35 5.43 6.77
C ILE A 75 -1.91 4.07 6.25
N PHE A 76 -1.40 3.25 7.15
CA PHE A 76 -1.00 1.86 6.89
C PHE A 76 -1.54 0.91 7.97
N HIS A 77 -1.28 -0.37 7.77
CA HIS A 77 -1.45 -1.39 8.80
C HIS A 77 -0.21 -2.27 8.89
N ALA A 78 0.52 -2.22 10.02
CA ALA A 78 1.76 -2.96 10.23
C ALA A 78 2.89 -2.56 9.24
N CYS A 79 3.10 -1.29 9.03
CA CYS A 79 3.84 -0.67 7.93
C CYS A 79 5.37 -0.83 7.93
N GLY A 80 5.98 -1.64 8.81
CA GLY A 80 7.43 -1.69 8.94
C GLY A 80 8.16 -2.00 7.64
N GLU A 81 7.72 -3.00 6.89
CA GLU A 81 8.33 -3.39 5.62
C GLU A 81 7.96 -2.44 4.47
N ASP A 82 6.75 -1.86 4.50
CA ASP A 82 6.32 -0.84 3.52
C ASP A 82 7.19 0.42 3.60
N ILE A 83 7.48 0.89 4.81
CA ILE A 83 8.35 2.06 5.02
C ILE A 83 9.76 1.79 4.54
N ASP A 84 10.32 0.61 4.80
CA ASP A 84 11.63 0.20 4.29
C ASP A 84 11.66 0.18 2.76
N LEU A 85 10.59 -0.35 2.13
CA LEU A 85 10.44 -0.36 0.69
C LEU A 85 10.36 1.06 0.14
N ILE A 86 9.49 1.91 0.66
CA ILE A 86 9.31 3.30 0.24
C ILE A 86 10.63 4.08 0.37
N TYR A 87 11.38 3.87 1.46
CA TYR A 87 12.69 4.48 1.67
C TYR A 87 13.66 4.17 0.51
N HIS A 88 13.67 2.93 0.00
CA HIS A 88 14.50 2.56 -1.14
C HIS A 88 14.05 3.18 -2.46
N TYR A 89 12.74 3.27 -2.69
CA TYR A 89 12.18 3.82 -3.94
C TYR A 89 12.11 5.35 -3.97
N ALA A 90 12.27 6.00 -2.81
CA ALA A 90 12.17 7.45 -2.65
C ALA A 90 13.50 8.11 -2.23
N ASP A 91 14.59 7.78 -2.91
CA ASP A 91 15.92 8.37 -2.71
C ASP A 91 16.42 8.33 -1.26
N GLN A 92 16.11 7.25 -0.54
CA GLN A 92 16.50 7.05 0.87
C GLN A 92 15.95 8.15 1.81
N LYS A 93 14.83 8.74 1.47
CA LYS A 93 14.17 9.75 2.30
C LYS A 93 13.22 9.05 3.30
N PRO A 94 13.34 9.32 4.62
CA PRO A 94 12.44 8.75 5.61
C PRO A 94 11.03 9.37 5.51
N LEU A 95 10.00 8.52 5.54
CA LEU A 95 8.62 8.96 5.57
C LEU A 95 8.22 9.33 7.00
N GLY A 96 7.79 10.56 7.25
CA GLY A 96 7.53 11.09 8.59
C GLY A 96 6.06 11.26 8.98
N ASN A 97 5.14 11.19 8.03
CA ASN A 97 3.71 11.49 8.21
C ASN A 97 2.85 10.20 8.20
N VAL A 98 3.27 9.21 8.98
CA VAL A 98 2.68 7.86 9.03
C VAL A 98 1.70 7.72 10.18
N PHE A 99 0.56 7.09 9.93
CA PHE A 99 -0.36 6.57 10.92
C PHE A 99 -0.52 5.06 10.72
N ASP A 100 -0.02 4.26 11.65
CA ASP A 100 -0.14 2.81 11.62
C ASP A 100 -1.34 2.36 12.45
N THR A 101 -2.33 1.76 11.80
CA THR A 101 -3.56 1.27 12.46
C THR A 101 -3.28 0.07 13.37
N GLN A 102 -2.22 -0.73 13.16
CA GLN A 102 -1.82 -1.79 14.10
C GLN A 102 -1.31 -1.19 15.41
N VAL A 103 -0.49 -0.13 15.34
CA VAL A 103 -0.02 0.60 16.51
C VAL A 103 -1.20 1.25 17.24
N ALA A 104 -2.14 1.85 16.51
CA ALA A 104 -3.35 2.41 17.11
C ALA A 104 -4.18 1.35 17.85
N MET A 105 -4.34 0.14 17.28
CA MET A 105 -5.02 -0.98 17.93
C MET A 105 -4.30 -1.41 19.23
N ALA A 106 -2.98 -1.37 19.27
CA ALA A 106 -2.21 -1.67 20.48
C ALA A 106 -2.49 -0.64 21.59
N PHE A 107 -2.53 0.65 21.28
CA PHE A 107 -2.91 1.71 22.23
C PHE A 107 -4.35 1.58 22.75
N LEU A 108 -5.24 1.00 21.94
CA LEU A 108 -6.62 0.71 22.34
C LEU A 108 -6.75 -0.61 23.16
N GLY A 109 -5.66 -1.30 23.45
CA GLY A 109 -5.64 -2.51 24.29
C GLY A 109 -5.98 -3.81 23.55
N HIS A 110 -5.98 -3.83 22.20
CA HIS A 110 -6.29 -5.02 21.41
C HIS A 110 -5.10 -5.96 21.17
N GLY A 111 -3.92 -5.66 21.73
CA GLY A 111 -2.68 -6.44 21.55
C GLY A 111 -1.68 -5.75 20.60
N LEU A 112 -0.41 -6.18 20.68
CA LEU A 112 0.70 -5.51 20.00
C LEU A 112 0.79 -5.78 18.50
N GLN A 113 0.26 -6.93 18.02
CA GLN A 113 0.40 -7.39 16.63
C GLN A 113 -0.94 -7.88 16.07
N VAL A 114 -1.95 -7.03 16.15
CA VAL A 114 -3.27 -7.32 15.58
C VAL A 114 -3.16 -7.36 14.07
N SER A 115 -3.57 -8.46 13.42
CA SER A 115 -3.62 -8.54 11.97
C SER A 115 -4.70 -7.61 11.40
N TYR A 116 -4.55 -7.21 10.14
CA TYR A 116 -5.54 -6.38 9.44
C TYR A 116 -6.94 -7.01 9.47
N GLN A 117 -7.04 -8.31 9.19
CA GLN A 117 -8.28 -9.08 9.29
C GLN A 117 -8.93 -8.96 10.68
N ASN A 118 -8.14 -9.15 11.75
CA ASN A 118 -8.66 -9.05 13.12
C ASN A 118 -9.04 -7.61 13.49
N ALA A 119 -8.31 -6.61 13.00
CA ALA A 119 -8.65 -5.21 13.19
C ALA A 119 -9.99 -4.86 12.52
N LEU A 120 -10.21 -5.28 11.26
CA LEU A 120 -11.47 -5.11 10.55
C LEU A 120 -12.62 -5.84 11.26
N LYS A 121 -12.41 -7.10 11.69
CA LYS A 121 -13.43 -7.84 12.42
C LYS A 121 -13.81 -7.17 13.72
N THR A 122 -12.81 -6.75 14.51
CA THR A 122 -13.04 -6.18 15.85
C THR A 122 -13.68 -4.79 15.78
N ARG A 123 -13.28 -3.96 14.80
CA ARG A 123 -13.72 -2.56 14.74
C ARG A 123 -14.90 -2.31 13.84
N LEU A 124 -15.03 -3.07 12.76
CA LEU A 124 -16.04 -2.85 11.72
C LEU A 124 -16.98 -4.04 11.54
N ASN A 125 -16.72 -5.17 12.21
CA ASN A 125 -17.43 -6.45 12.03
C ASN A 125 -17.40 -6.95 10.57
N ILE A 126 -16.27 -6.69 9.87
CA ILE A 126 -16.01 -7.13 8.50
C ILE A 126 -15.09 -8.34 8.56
N ASP A 127 -15.49 -9.43 7.87
CA ASP A 127 -14.64 -10.59 7.64
C ASP A 127 -14.04 -10.51 6.24
N ILE A 128 -12.72 -10.73 6.14
CA ILE A 128 -11.99 -10.87 4.87
C ILE A 128 -11.24 -12.20 4.86
N GLU A 129 -11.14 -12.81 3.69
CA GLU A 129 -10.32 -14.00 3.49
C GLU A 129 -8.84 -13.63 3.38
N LYS A 130 -7.95 -14.53 3.79
CA LYS A 130 -6.51 -14.30 3.84
C LYS A 130 -5.78 -15.38 3.04
N ASP A 131 -5.61 -15.19 1.73
CA ASP A 131 -5.08 -16.27 0.90
C ASP A 131 -3.80 -15.99 0.08
N GLN A 132 -3.32 -14.74 -0.09
CA GLN A 132 -2.27 -14.45 -1.09
C GLN A 132 -0.94 -13.89 -0.56
N THR A 133 -0.66 -13.96 0.74
CA THR A 133 0.55 -13.38 1.39
C THR A 133 1.90 -13.91 0.85
N ARG A 134 1.91 -14.98 0.04
CA ARG A 134 3.13 -15.59 -0.52
C ARG A 134 3.06 -15.75 -2.04
N SER A 135 2.36 -14.88 -2.73
CA SER A 135 2.28 -14.86 -4.18
C SER A 135 3.56 -14.31 -4.84
N ASP A 136 3.82 -14.70 -6.08
CA ASP A 136 4.82 -14.03 -6.91
C ASP A 136 4.25 -12.69 -7.43
N TRP A 137 4.49 -11.63 -6.69
CA TRP A 137 4.01 -10.29 -6.99
C TRP A 137 4.72 -9.61 -8.18
N LEU A 138 5.80 -10.20 -8.70
CA LEU A 138 6.47 -9.71 -9.90
C LEU A 138 5.98 -10.37 -11.19
N ALA A 139 5.28 -11.50 -11.09
CA ALA A 139 4.69 -12.18 -12.25
C ALA A 139 3.60 -11.30 -12.91
N ARG A 140 3.52 -11.38 -14.24
CA ARG A 140 2.49 -10.69 -15.03
C ARG A 140 1.88 -11.64 -16.08
N PRO A 141 0.56 -11.54 -16.34
CA PRO A 141 -0.40 -10.70 -15.64
C PRO A 141 -0.64 -11.17 -14.19
N LEU A 142 -1.10 -10.27 -13.32
CA LEU A 142 -1.60 -10.65 -12.00
C LEU A 142 -2.85 -11.55 -12.14
N THR A 143 -2.99 -12.52 -11.25
CA THR A 143 -4.20 -13.34 -11.20
C THR A 143 -5.37 -12.56 -10.61
N GLN A 144 -6.58 -13.06 -10.79
CA GLN A 144 -7.78 -12.46 -10.18
C GLN A 144 -7.71 -12.49 -8.65
N GLU A 145 -7.18 -13.57 -8.08
CA GLU A 145 -6.98 -13.73 -6.64
C GLU A 145 -5.99 -12.70 -6.12
N GLN A 146 -4.85 -12.48 -6.81
CA GLN A 146 -3.89 -11.44 -6.45
C GLN A 146 -4.52 -10.04 -6.49
N MET A 147 -5.24 -9.72 -7.55
CA MET A 147 -5.91 -8.41 -7.69
C MET A 147 -7.03 -8.18 -6.67
N SER A 148 -7.65 -9.24 -6.18
CA SER A 148 -8.69 -9.15 -5.14
C SER A 148 -8.11 -9.05 -3.73
N TYR A 149 -6.90 -9.55 -3.56
CA TYR A 149 -6.19 -9.53 -2.28
C TYR A 149 -5.50 -8.18 -2.02
N ALA A 150 -4.83 -7.63 -3.06
CA ALA A 150 -4.09 -6.37 -3.00
C ALA A 150 -4.98 -5.13 -2.81
#